data_c5e4cf94c50b20198373861d74f2793d
#
_entry.id   c5e4cf94c50b20198373861d74f2793d
#
_cell.length_a   1.000
_cell.length_b   1.000
_cell.length_c   1.000
_cell.angle_alpha   90.00
_cell.angle_beta   90.00
_cell.angle_gamma   90.00
#
_symmetry.space_group_name_H-M   'P 1'
#
loop_
_entity.id
_entity.type
_entity.pdbx_description
1 polymer ?
#
loop_
_entity_poly.entity_id
_entity_poly.type
_entity_poly.pdbx_seq_one_letter_code
_entity_poly.pdbx_strand_id
1 'polypeptide(L)'
;MNPSAPVLLSLLAALYLTRAAASEASVAFLGPKASYSDEAATEYASRADITGTNPLTTITEIAQFVRDSRVQFGVLPFENSIGGFVGETHRLLLAPQDPGWRVIADVTISISNNLLVKPGTRASDLRKVVSHPEALKECASWLKANFPQLPREDVSSTATAAEAVSKSDGTVAAIASSAAARVYQLQVLFPNIQDDQHNATNFLVIQAAGRDFPEQNPTRLIVRLDVAQGADTLTRLLEALRHLSFALTSVDSVPSGTLGSYRFALILDSTCGANLIQIQTTLRPTGTALIGAYRRSSIAP
;
A
#
# COMPACT_ATOMS: atom_id res chain seq x y z
N MET A 1 -8.79 45.74 48.80
CA MET A 1 -9.75 45.22 47.80
C MET A 1 -8.95 44.79 46.61
N ASN A 2 -8.83 43.51 46.41
CA ASN A 2 -7.98 42.91 45.36
C ASN A 2 -8.87 42.19 44.35
N PRO A 3 -8.99 42.64 43.08
CA PRO A 3 -9.79 41.96 42.07
C PRO A 3 -8.86 41.33 41.03
N SER A 4 -8.51 40.08 41.21
CA SER A 4 -7.75 39.36 40.15
C SER A 4 -7.91 37.84 40.16
N ALA A 5 -9.12 37.33 40.38
CA ALA A 5 -9.38 35.91 40.37
C ALA A 5 -10.22 35.33 39.19
N PRO A 6 -10.83 36.08 38.26
CA PRO A 6 -11.59 35.42 37.18
C PRO A 6 -10.85 35.25 35.85
N VAL A 7 -9.67 35.83 35.65
CA VAL A 7 -8.99 35.78 34.33
C VAL A 7 -8.15 34.52 34.14
N LEU A 8 -7.68 33.87 35.20
CA LEU A 8 -6.88 32.65 35.09
C LEU A 8 -7.71 31.40 34.75
N LEU A 9 -8.99 31.34 35.09
CA LEU A 9 -9.85 30.18 34.81
C LEU A 9 -10.29 30.10 33.32
N SER A 10 -10.38 31.28 32.66
CA SER A 10 -10.76 31.32 31.24
C SER A 10 -9.61 30.91 30.29
N LEU A 11 -8.36 31.12 30.68
CA LEU A 11 -7.19 30.71 29.92
C LEU A 11 -6.90 29.19 30.02
N LEU A 12 -7.21 28.57 31.16
CA LEU A 12 -7.10 27.13 31.35
C LEU A 12 -8.21 26.35 30.60
N ALA A 13 -9.42 26.90 30.50
CA ALA A 13 -10.51 26.30 29.71
C ALA A 13 -10.25 26.40 28.21
N ALA A 14 -9.57 27.46 27.73
CA ALA A 14 -9.18 27.57 26.31
C ALA A 14 -8.03 26.62 25.91
N LEU A 15 -7.15 26.25 26.86
CA LEU A 15 -6.09 25.25 26.61
C LEU A 15 -6.61 23.81 26.59
N TYR A 16 -7.77 23.50 27.15
CA TYR A 16 -8.38 22.17 27.11
C TYR A 16 -9.30 21.94 25.91
N LEU A 17 -9.63 22.97 25.14
CA LEU A 17 -10.51 22.87 23.96
C LEU A 17 -9.75 22.68 22.65
N THR A 18 -8.41 22.69 22.64
CA THR A 18 -7.59 22.22 21.53
C THR A 18 -7.18 20.75 21.67
N ARG A 19 -7.97 19.96 22.37
CA ARG A 19 -7.89 18.51 22.23
C ARG A 19 -8.34 18.22 20.80
N ALA A 20 -7.35 17.94 19.94
CA ALA A 20 -7.55 17.55 18.55
C ALA A 20 -8.81 16.69 18.47
N ALA A 21 -9.78 17.12 17.65
CA ALA A 21 -10.90 16.27 17.30
C ALA A 21 -10.30 14.91 16.99
N ALA A 22 -10.68 13.88 17.73
CA ALA A 22 -10.20 12.54 17.49
C ALA A 22 -10.46 12.31 16.01
N SER A 23 -9.40 12.13 15.22
CA SER A 23 -9.53 11.79 13.80
C SER A 23 -10.50 10.62 13.75
N GLU A 24 -11.67 10.81 13.10
CA GLU A 24 -12.55 9.66 12.86
C GLU A 24 -11.69 8.54 12.31
N ALA A 25 -11.86 7.34 12.85
CA ALA A 25 -11.09 6.19 12.44
C ALA A 25 -11.22 6.06 10.91
N SER A 26 -10.14 6.32 10.19
CA SER A 26 -10.15 6.36 8.73
C SER A 26 -8.89 5.75 8.15
N VAL A 27 -9.03 5.20 6.95
CA VAL A 27 -7.98 4.55 6.18
C VAL A 27 -7.70 5.39 4.92
N ALA A 28 -6.50 5.96 4.81
CA ALA A 28 -6.07 6.64 3.59
C ALA A 28 -5.50 5.64 2.57
N PHE A 29 -5.72 5.89 1.30
CA PHE A 29 -5.24 5.04 0.22
C PHE A 29 -4.91 5.86 -1.05
N LEU A 30 -4.15 5.27 -1.98
CA LEU A 30 -3.84 5.89 -3.27
C LEU A 30 -5.09 5.89 -4.16
N GLY A 31 -5.67 7.09 -4.34
CA GLY A 31 -6.87 7.27 -5.17
C GLY A 31 -6.62 7.04 -6.67
N PRO A 32 -7.67 7.11 -7.46
CA PRO A 32 -9.04 7.46 -7.09
C PRO A 32 -9.82 6.29 -6.45
N LYS A 33 -11.08 6.56 -6.05
CA LYS A 33 -12.03 5.49 -5.66
C LYS A 33 -12.21 4.48 -6.78
N ALA A 34 -12.60 3.25 -6.41
CA ALA A 34 -12.74 2.12 -7.31
C ALA A 34 -11.42 1.62 -7.95
N SER A 35 -10.27 2.06 -7.46
CA SER A 35 -8.96 1.46 -7.75
C SER A 35 -8.72 0.20 -6.90
N TYR A 36 -7.72 -0.60 -7.25
CA TYR A 36 -7.30 -1.74 -6.41
C TYR A 36 -6.80 -1.29 -5.01
N SER A 37 -6.27 -0.08 -4.89
CA SER A 37 -5.92 0.51 -3.59
C SER A 37 -7.16 0.84 -2.75
N ASP A 38 -8.26 1.25 -3.37
CA ASP A 38 -9.55 1.43 -2.69
C ASP A 38 -10.13 0.09 -2.22
N GLU A 39 -10.02 -0.96 -3.04
CA GLU A 39 -10.43 -2.32 -2.66
C GLU A 39 -9.63 -2.80 -1.43
N ALA A 40 -8.31 -2.63 -1.44
CA ALA A 40 -7.45 -2.99 -0.31
C ALA A 40 -7.77 -2.19 0.96
N ALA A 41 -7.99 -0.88 0.82
CA ALA A 41 -8.36 -0.01 1.95
C ALA A 41 -9.74 -0.37 2.52
N THR A 42 -10.70 -0.69 1.66
CA THR A 42 -12.05 -1.11 2.06
C THR A 42 -12.02 -2.46 2.78
N GLU A 43 -11.23 -3.41 2.28
CA GLU A 43 -11.05 -4.72 2.92
C GLU A 43 -10.40 -4.58 4.30
N TYR A 44 -9.33 -3.78 4.42
CA TYR A 44 -8.72 -3.53 5.73
C TYR A 44 -9.67 -2.82 6.68
N ALA A 45 -10.36 -1.77 6.22
CA ALA A 45 -11.34 -1.02 7.01
C ALA A 45 -12.45 -1.93 7.56
N SER A 46 -12.95 -2.85 6.72
CA SER A 46 -13.95 -3.85 7.16
C SER A 46 -13.42 -4.79 8.23
N ARG A 47 -12.18 -5.28 8.11
CA ARG A 47 -11.55 -6.14 9.13
C ARG A 47 -11.28 -5.42 10.45
N ALA A 48 -11.01 -4.12 10.38
CA ALA A 48 -10.68 -3.28 11.53
C ALA A 48 -11.89 -2.54 12.13
N ASP A 49 -13.10 -2.80 11.63
CA ASP A 49 -14.35 -2.12 12.01
C ASP A 49 -14.25 -0.58 11.87
N ILE A 50 -13.74 -0.14 10.72
CA ILE A 50 -13.56 1.27 10.35
C ILE A 50 -14.49 1.60 9.19
N THR A 51 -15.23 2.71 9.29
CA THR A 51 -16.23 3.11 8.28
C THR A 51 -15.71 4.08 7.24
N GLY A 52 -14.61 4.79 7.51
CA GLY A 52 -14.07 5.85 6.65
C GLY A 52 -12.89 5.42 5.79
N THR A 53 -12.98 5.59 4.46
CA THR A 53 -11.83 5.52 3.54
C THR A 53 -11.61 6.86 2.85
N ASN A 54 -10.34 7.29 2.70
CA ASN A 54 -9.95 8.60 2.22
C ASN A 54 -8.94 8.48 1.05
N PRO A 55 -9.33 8.78 -0.21
CA PRO A 55 -8.42 8.78 -1.34
C PRO A 55 -7.47 9.98 -1.27
N LEU A 56 -6.18 9.74 -1.42
CA LEU A 56 -5.13 10.74 -1.54
C LEU A 56 -4.41 10.61 -2.87
N THR A 57 -3.61 11.61 -3.24
CA THR A 57 -3.05 11.71 -4.59
C THR A 57 -1.71 11.00 -4.75
N THR A 58 -0.95 10.83 -3.66
CA THR A 58 0.36 10.18 -3.68
C THR A 58 0.57 9.26 -2.47
N ILE A 59 1.43 8.27 -2.64
CA ILE A 59 1.86 7.37 -1.55
C ILE A 59 2.57 8.15 -0.44
N THR A 60 3.38 9.13 -0.81
CA THR A 60 4.06 10.02 0.14
C THR A 60 3.07 10.82 0.97
N GLU A 61 2.00 11.35 0.37
CA GLU A 61 0.94 12.06 1.08
C GLU A 61 0.22 11.16 2.10
N ILE A 62 -0.07 9.90 1.75
CA ILE A 62 -0.65 8.92 2.68
C ILE A 62 0.26 8.74 3.90
N ALA A 63 1.55 8.51 3.67
CA ALA A 63 2.53 8.32 4.74
C ALA A 63 2.64 9.56 5.65
N GLN A 64 2.55 10.78 5.09
CA GLN A 64 2.52 12.02 5.85
C GLN A 64 1.26 12.15 6.70
N PHE A 65 0.08 11.87 6.14
CA PHE A 65 -1.19 11.94 6.86
C PHE A 65 -1.23 10.98 8.05
N VAL A 66 -0.67 9.78 7.88
CA VAL A 66 -0.52 8.80 8.98
C VAL A 66 0.43 9.32 10.04
N ARG A 67 1.64 9.78 9.65
CA ARG A 67 2.65 10.32 10.58
C ARG A 67 2.11 11.48 11.40
N ASP A 68 1.37 12.38 10.75
CA ASP A 68 0.81 13.58 11.35
C ASP A 68 -0.52 13.30 12.08
N SER A 69 -0.92 12.03 12.21
CA SER A 69 -2.16 11.54 12.85
C SER A 69 -3.44 12.17 12.29
N ARG A 70 -3.42 12.57 11.01
CA ARG A 70 -4.58 13.10 10.29
C ARG A 70 -5.55 11.97 9.84
N VAL A 71 -5.02 10.77 9.68
CA VAL A 71 -5.76 9.52 9.47
C VAL A 71 -5.18 8.47 10.43
N GLN A 72 -5.98 7.45 10.76
CA GLN A 72 -5.52 6.39 11.66
C GLN A 72 -4.60 5.40 10.95
N PHE A 73 -4.93 5.03 9.71
CA PHE A 73 -4.19 4.06 8.92
C PHE A 73 -3.97 4.54 7.49
N GLY A 74 -2.92 4.02 6.85
CA GLY A 74 -2.66 4.19 5.43
C GLY A 74 -2.45 2.84 4.76
N VAL A 75 -2.98 2.68 3.54
CA VAL A 75 -2.79 1.50 2.71
C VAL A 75 -1.93 1.89 1.52
N LEU A 76 -0.74 1.29 1.44
CA LEU A 76 0.28 1.59 0.43
C LEU A 76 0.45 0.40 -0.51
N PRO A 77 0.30 0.54 -1.84
CA PRO A 77 0.65 -0.53 -2.77
C PRO A 77 2.15 -0.84 -2.64
N PHE A 78 2.50 -2.11 -2.51
CA PHE A 78 3.87 -2.51 -2.18
C PHE A 78 4.51 -3.36 -3.27
N GLU A 79 3.87 -4.46 -3.64
CA GLU A 79 4.41 -5.43 -4.59
C GLU A 79 3.28 -6.04 -5.42
N ASN A 80 3.47 -6.08 -6.74
CA ASN A 80 2.63 -6.85 -7.65
C ASN A 80 3.39 -8.10 -8.09
N SER A 81 2.72 -9.24 -8.17
CA SER A 81 3.34 -10.53 -8.48
C SER A 81 3.97 -10.61 -9.88
N ILE A 82 3.60 -9.71 -10.79
CA ILE A 82 4.12 -9.64 -12.18
C ILE A 82 4.98 -8.38 -12.36
N GLY A 83 4.48 -7.22 -11.91
CA GLY A 83 5.13 -5.92 -12.07
C GLY A 83 6.26 -5.66 -11.09
N GLY A 84 6.37 -6.45 -10.01
CA GLY A 84 7.36 -6.27 -8.96
C GLY A 84 7.03 -5.15 -7.99
N PHE A 85 8.05 -4.56 -7.40
CA PHE A 85 7.91 -3.58 -6.33
C PHE A 85 7.43 -2.20 -6.78
N VAL A 86 6.59 -1.57 -5.95
CA VAL A 86 6.17 -0.18 -6.14
C VAL A 86 7.25 0.76 -5.64
N GLY A 87 7.99 1.38 -6.56
CA GLY A 87 9.20 2.14 -6.27
C GLY A 87 9.02 3.29 -5.27
N GLU A 88 7.84 3.93 -5.19
CA GLU A 88 7.60 5.00 -4.21
C GLU A 88 7.50 4.44 -2.78
N THR A 89 6.78 3.34 -2.57
CA THR A 89 6.70 2.66 -1.26
C THR A 89 8.07 2.15 -0.83
N HIS A 90 8.85 1.58 -1.76
CA HIS A 90 10.22 1.14 -1.48
C HIS A 90 11.14 2.29 -1.05
N ARG A 91 11.06 3.45 -1.71
CA ARG A 91 11.82 4.64 -1.29
C ARG A 91 11.46 5.10 0.13
N LEU A 92 10.18 5.00 0.52
CA LEU A 92 9.76 5.32 1.89
C LEU A 92 10.34 4.35 2.92
N LEU A 93 10.35 3.04 2.64
CA LEU A 93 10.94 2.02 3.51
C LEU A 93 12.46 2.23 3.67
N LEU A 94 13.13 2.65 2.61
CA LEU A 94 14.58 2.88 2.55
C LEU A 94 14.98 4.31 2.94
N ALA A 95 14.05 5.18 3.36
CA ALA A 95 14.39 6.54 3.78
C ALA A 95 15.34 6.54 4.99
N PRO A 96 16.34 7.46 5.05
CA PRO A 96 17.38 7.43 6.10
C PRO A 96 16.84 7.72 7.51
N GLN A 97 15.81 8.56 7.61
CA GLN A 97 15.21 8.93 8.90
C GLN A 97 14.14 7.91 9.32
N ASP A 98 13.77 7.94 10.60
CA ASP A 98 12.57 7.24 11.05
C ASP A 98 11.36 7.80 10.29
N PRO A 99 10.59 6.94 9.59
CA PRO A 99 9.48 7.42 8.78
C PRO A 99 8.34 8.02 9.61
N GLY A 100 8.34 7.84 10.94
CA GLY A 100 7.27 8.27 11.83
C GLY A 100 6.01 7.41 11.75
N TRP A 101 6.10 6.26 11.09
CA TRP A 101 5.04 5.26 10.98
C TRP A 101 5.62 3.83 11.00
N ARG A 102 4.75 2.86 11.21
CA ARG A 102 5.10 1.42 11.25
C ARG A 102 4.12 0.61 10.41
N VAL A 103 4.61 -0.44 9.78
CA VAL A 103 3.78 -1.44 9.07
C VAL A 103 3.23 -2.43 10.09
N ILE A 104 1.92 -2.58 10.11
CA ILE A 104 1.21 -3.38 11.13
C ILE A 104 0.39 -4.53 10.54
N ALA A 105 0.17 -4.54 9.25
CA ALA A 105 -0.57 -5.56 8.52
C ALA A 105 -0.25 -5.50 7.03
N ASP A 106 -0.74 -6.48 6.30
CA ASP A 106 -0.85 -6.45 4.84
C ASP A 106 -2.24 -6.87 4.36
N VAL A 107 -2.55 -6.49 3.12
CA VAL A 107 -3.73 -6.93 2.38
C VAL A 107 -3.28 -7.35 1.00
N THR A 108 -3.71 -8.51 0.53
CA THR A 108 -3.44 -8.98 -0.83
C THR A 108 -4.72 -8.98 -1.64
N ILE A 109 -4.71 -8.28 -2.77
CA ILE A 109 -5.83 -8.19 -3.72
C ILE A 109 -5.48 -8.94 -4.98
N SER A 110 -6.32 -9.89 -5.38
CA SER A 110 -6.23 -10.53 -6.69
C SER A 110 -6.59 -9.54 -7.78
N ILE A 111 -5.75 -9.42 -8.81
CA ILE A 111 -5.96 -8.50 -9.91
C ILE A 111 -6.77 -9.19 -11.00
N SER A 112 -7.99 -8.70 -11.21
CA SER A 112 -8.91 -9.20 -12.23
C SER A 112 -9.25 -8.06 -13.19
N ASN A 113 -8.58 -8.05 -14.34
CA ASN A 113 -8.75 -7.05 -15.36
C ASN A 113 -9.89 -7.43 -16.32
N ASN A 114 -10.88 -6.54 -16.47
CA ASN A 114 -12.03 -6.75 -17.35
C ASN A 114 -12.06 -5.67 -18.42
N LEU A 115 -12.56 -5.98 -19.61
CA LEU A 115 -12.85 -4.98 -20.63
C LEU A 115 -14.24 -4.38 -20.35
N LEU A 116 -14.26 -3.11 -19.95
CA LEU A 116 -15.44 -2.37 -19.54
C LEU A 116 -15.88 -1.40 -20.63
N VAL A 117 -17.18 -1.31 -20.85
CA VAL A 117 -17.79 -0.43 -21.85
C VAL A 117 -19.04 0.24 -21.29
N LYS A 118 -19.55 1.27 -21.96
CA LYS A 118 -20.91 1.78 -21.68
C LYS A 118 -21.97 0.71 -21.98
N PRO A 119 -23.04 0.65 -21.20
CA PRO A 119 -24.11 -0.30 -21.45
C PRO A 119 -24.64 -0.19 -22.90
N GLY A 120 -24.79 -1.32 -23.56
CA GLY A 120 -25.25 -1.42 -24.93
C GLY A 120 -24.17 -1.30 -26.02
N THR A 121 -22.92 -1.01 -25.68
CA THR A 121 -21.79 -0.98 -26.62
C THR A 121 -21.44 -2.42 -27.07
N ARG A 122 -21.23 -2.59 -28.36
CA ARG A 122 -20.76 -3.87 -28.96
C ARG A 122 -19.26 -3.82 -29.21
N ALA A 123 -18.63 -4.99 -29.28
CA ALA A 123 -17.21 -5.10 -29.59
C ALA A 123 -16.82 -4.44 -30.93
N SER A 124 -17.73 -4.49 -31.93
CA SER A 124 -17.55 -3.85 -33.24
C SER A 124 -17.54 -2.32 -33.21
N ASP A 125 -18.10 -1.72 -32.16
CA ASP A 125 -18.24 -0.27 -32.06
C ASP A 125 -16.98 0.38 -31.50
N LEU A 126 -16.08 -0.43 -30.92
CA LEU A 126 -14.89 0.05 -30.24
C LEU A 126 -13.87 0.65 -31.23
N ARG A 127 -13.30 1.78 -30.82
CA ARG A 127 -12.27 2.53 -31.55
C ARG A 127 -10.97 2.66 -30.77
N LYS A 128 -11.01 2.45 -29.43
CA LYS A 128 -9.84 2.63 -28.56
C LYS A 128 -10.03 1.87 -27.24
N VAL A 129 -8.90 1.43 -26.66
CA VAL A 129 -8.82 0.88 -25.29
C VAL A 129 -7.96 1.80 -24.44
N VAL A 130 -8.41 2.13 -23.24
CA VAL A 130 -7.70 2.99 -22.29
C VAL A 130 -7.48 2.25 -20.97
N SER A 131 -6.30 2.37 -20.37
CA SER A 131 -6.03 1.90 -19.00
C SER A 131 -4.68 2.42 -18.47
N HIS A 132 -4.35 2.00 -17.24
CA HIS A 132 -3.01 2.15 -16.71
C HIS A 132 -2.02 1.30 -17.52
N PRO A 133 -0.77 1.76 -17.76
CA PRO A 133 0.23 1.04 -18.56
C PRO A 133 0.44 -0.43 -18.14
N GLU A 134 0.51 -0.70 -16.83
CA GLU A 134 0.66 -2.08 -16.34
C GLU A 134 -0.55 -2.96 -16.69
N ALA A 135 -1.78 -2.47 -16.55
CA ALA A 135 -2.97 -3.25 -16.91
C ALA A 135 -3.05 -3.51 -18.43
N LEU A 136 -2.62 -2.56 -19.26
CA LEU A 136 -2.50 -2.77 -20.72
C LEU A 136 -1.46 -3.83 -21.05
N LYS A 137 -0.34 -3.87 -20.33
CA LYS A 137 0.73 -4.86 -20.46
C LYS A 137 0.27 -6.24 -20.00
N GLU A 138 -0.41 -6.31 -18.85
CA GLU A 138 -0.97 -7.55 -18.29
C GLU A 138 -2.03 -8.21 -19.18
N CYS A 139 -2.66 -7.44 -20.08
CA CYS A 139 -3.67 -7.92 -21.02
C CYS A 139 -3.16 -7.93 -22.48
N ALA A 140 -1.86 -7.80 -22.70
CA ALA A 140 -1.29 -7.55 -24.04
C ALA A 140 -1.57 -8.67 -25.06
N SER A 141 -1.42 -9.92 -24.65
CA SER A 141 -1.66 -11.09 -25.51
C SER A 141 -3.13 -11.24 -25.86
N TRP A 142 -4.00 -11.06 -24.86
CA TRP A 142 -5.44 -11.10 -25.08
C TRP A 142 -5.92 -9.98 -26.02
N LEU A 143 -5.44 -8.75 -25.80
CA LEU A 143 -5.74 -7.60 -26.69
C LEU A 143 -5.23 -7.81 -28.10
N LYS A 144 -4.04 -8.37 -28.28
CA LYS A 144 -3.48 -8.69 -29.60
C LYS A 144 -4.30 -9.73 -30.34
N ALA A 145 -4.84 -10.71 -29.64
CA ALA A 145 -5.65 -11.78 -30.24
C ALA A 145 -7.06 -11.30 -30.64
N ASN A 146 -7.70 -10.46 -29.81
CA ASN A 146 -9.11 -10.08 -29.98
C ASN A 146 -9.28 -8.70 -30.64
N PHE A 147 -8.36 -7.77 -30.41
CA PHE A 147 -8.43 -6.38 -30.87
C PHE A 147 -7.06 -5.87 -31.36
N PRO A 148 -6.45 -6.52 -32.39
CA PRO A 148 -5.08 -6.20 -32.82
C PRO A 148 -4.92 -4.80 -33.37
N GLN A 149 -5.98 -4.19 -33.89
CA GLN A 149 -5.96 -2.87 -34.54
C GLN A 149 -6.42 -1.73 -33.65
N LEU A 150 -6.96 -1.99 -32.44
CA LEU A 150 -7.42 -0.93 -31.57
C LEU A 150 -6.23 -0.19 -30.93
N PRO A 151 -6.17 1.15 -31.08
CA PRO A 151 -5.21 1.99 -30.36
C PRO A 151 -5.36 1.80 -28.84
N ARG A 152 -4.24 1.85 -28.13
CA ARG A 152 -4.16 1.80 -26.67
C ARG A 152 -3.68 3.15 -26.16
N GLU A 153 -4.31 3.64 -25.10
CA GLU A 153 -3.96 4.93 -24.50
C GLU A 153 -3.74 4.77 -23.02
N ASP A 154 -2.63 5.32 -22.54
CA ASP A 154 -2.24 5.28 -21.14
C ASP A 154 -2.96 6.37 -20.35
N VAL A 155 -3.46 5.98 -19.15
CA VAL A 155 -4.01 6.91 -18.15
C VAL A 155 -3.45 6.57 -16.78
N SER A 156 -3.63 7.46 -15.81
CA SER A 156 -3.00 7.38 -14.49
C SER A 156 -3.43 6.19 -13.61
N SER A 157 -4.63 5.62 -13.87
CA SER A 157 -5.11 4.43 -13.16
C SER A 157 -6.21 3.71 -13.96
N THR A 158 -6.45 2.43 -13.62
CA THR A 158 -7.56 1.65 -14.17
C THR A 158 -8.92 2.27 -13.84
N ALA A 159 -9.08 2.86 -12.65
CA ALA A 159 -10.30 3.56 -12.25
C ALA A 159 -10.50 4.87 -13.05
N THR A 160 -9.44 5.63 -13.32
CA THR A 160 -9.48 6.80 -14.21
C THR A 160 -9.92 6.40 -15.63
N ALA A 161 -9.46 5.25 -16.12
CA ALA A 161 -9.92 4.71 -17.40
C ALA A 161 -11.42 4.42 -17.40
N ALA A 162 -11.93 3.74 -16.36
CA ALA A 162 -13.35 3.46 -16.21
C ALA A 162 -14.18 4.75 -16.12
N GLU A 163 -13.73 5.75 -15.37
CA GLU A 163 -14.36 7.06 -15.29
C GLU A 163 -14.44 7.73 -16.68
N ALA A 164 -13.33 7.73 -17.42
CA ALA A 164 -13.29 8.32 -18.77
C ALA A 164 -14.27 7.63 -19.71
N VAL A 165 -14.36 6.29 -19.66
CA VAL A 165 -15.31 5.52 -20.48
C VAL A 165 -16.75 5.83 -20.11
N SER A 166 -17.07 6.02 -18.83
CA SER A 166 -18.44 6.37 -18.41
C SER A 166 -18.93 7.69 -19.02
N LYS A 167 -18.00 8.61 -19.33
CA LYS A 167 -18.26 9.93 -19.92
C LYS A 167 -18.12 9.95 -21.45
N SER A 168 -17.66 8.84 -22.08
CA SER A 168 -17.40 8.76 -23.52
C SER A 168 -18.68 8.59 -24.32
N ASP A 169 -18.55 8.58 -25.66
CA ASP A 169 -19.64 8.34 -26.63
C ASP A 169 -20.01 6.85 -26.82
N GLY A 170 -19.35 5.94 -26.09
CA GLY A 170 -19.54 4.50 -26.23
C GLY A 170 -18.59 3.81 -27.22
N THR A 171 -17.64 4.53 -27.80
CA THR A 171 -16.63 3.92 -28.72
C THR A 171 -15.31 3.55 -28.01
N VAL A 172 -15.20 3.83 -26.71
CA VAL A 172 -14.01 3.60 -25.90
C VAL A 172 -14.27 2.49 -24.88
N ALA A 173 -13.32 1.58 -24.73
CA ALA A 173 -13.32 0.58 -23.67
C ALA A 173 -12.25 0.87 -22.63
N ALA A 174 -12.48 0.53 -21.36
CA ALA A 174 -11.49 0.56 -20.30
C ALA A 174 -11.09 -0.85 -19.89
N ILE A 175 -9.83 -1.02 -19.50
CA ILE A 175 -9.44 -2.19 -18.70
C ILE A 175 -9.43 -1.78 -17.24
N ALA A 176 -10.29 -2.40 -16.42
CA ALA A 176 -10.39 -2.10 -15.00
C ALA A 176 -11.05 -3.24 -14.20
N SER A 177 -11.14 -3.05 -12.86
CA SER A 177 -11.75 -4.02 -11.95
C SER A 177 -13.28 -4.06 -12.09
N SER A 178 -13.88 -5.14 -11.59
CA SER A 178 -15.35 -5.25 -11.46
C SER A 178 -15.93 -4.23 -10.48
N ALA A 179 -15.14 -3.76 -9.50
CA ALA A 179 -15.54 -2.68 -8.59
C ALA A 179 -15.68 -1.36 -9.37
N ALA A 180 -14.74 -1.04 -10.25
CA ALA A 180 -14.83 0.12 -11.13
C ALA A 180 -16.07 0.04 -12.06
N ALA A 181 -16.37 -1.14 -12.60
CA ALA A 181 -17.58 -1.33 -13.40
C ALA A 181 -18.86 -0.94 -12.63
N ARG A 182 -18.98 -1.35 -11.37
CA ARG A 182 -20.13 -1.01 -10.51
C ARG A 182 -20.19 0.48 -10.20
N VAL A 183 -19.07 1.09 -9.80
CA VAL A 183 -19.03 2.51 -9.40
C VAL A 183 -19.37 3.44 -10.57
N TYR A 184 -18.81 3.14 -11.75
CA TYR A 184 -19.02 3.98 -12.95
C TYR A 184 -20.17 3.52 -13.85
N GLN A 185 -20.97 2.54 -13.40
CA GLN A 185 -22.15 2.01 -14.11
C GLN A 185 -21.79 1.52 -15.52
N LEU A 186 -20.67 0.82 -15.65
CA LEU A 186 -20.20 0.23 -16.89
C LEU A 186 -20.59 -1.25 -16.99
N GLN A 187 -20.70 -1.72 -18.21
CA GLN A 187 -20.90 -3.13 -18.54
C GLN A 187 -19.55 -3.83 -18.67
N VAL A 188 -19.40 -5.00 -18.06
CA VAL A 188 -18.30 -5.91 -18.35
C VAL A 188 -18.60 -6.57 -19.70
N LEU A 189 -17.83 -6.21 -20.73
CA LEU A 189 -17.95 -6.81 -22.06
C LEU A 189 -17.21 -8.14 -22.15
N PHE A 190 -15.98 -8.19 -21.59
CA PHE A 190 -15.18 -9.41 -21.46
C PHE A 190 -14.56 -9.45 -20.06
N PRO A 191 -14.85 -10.48 -19.27
CA PRO A 191 -14.27 -10.63 -17.94
C PRO A 191 -12.90 -11.31 -17.99
N ASN A 192 -12.04 -11.03 -16.97
CA ASN A 192 -10.80 -11.73 -16.70
C ASN A 192 -9.87 -11.84 -17.91
N ILE A 193 -9.60 -10.70 -18.56
CA ILE A 193 -8.81 -10.63 -19.78
C ILE A 193 -7.29 -10.55 -19.56
N GLN A 194 -6.83 -10.58 -18.31
CA GLN A 194 -5.40 -10.61 -17.97
C GLN A 194 -4.76 -11.91 -18.46
N ASP A 195 -3.52 -11.81 -18.93
CA ASP A 195 -2.76 -12.94 -19.49
C ASP A 195 -2.37 -13.97 -18.40
N ASP A 196 -2.13 -13.52 -17.16
CA ASP A 196 -1.85 -14.35 -15.98
C ASP A 196 -3.00 -14.27 -14.97
N GLN A 197 -3.60 -15.41 -14.63
CA GLN A 197 -4.71 -15.51 -13.69
C GLN A 197 -4.28 -15.47 -12.22
N HIS A 198 -2.97 -15.58 -11.93
CA HIS A 198 -2.40 -15.53 -10.59
C HIS A 198 -1.88 -14.12 -10.21
N ASN A 199 -2.26 -13.10 -11.00
CA ASN A 199 -1.86 -11.74 -10.71
C ASN A 199 -2.46 -11.24 -9.40
N ALA A 200 -1.62 -10.76 -8.50
CA ALA A 200 -2.03 -10.21 -7.22
C ALA A 200 -1.14 -9.04 -6.82
N THR A 201 -1.71 -8.09 -6.09
CA THR A 201 -0.96 -6.98 -5.49
C THR A 201 -1.06 -7.05 -3.97
N ASN A 202 0.09 -6.99 -3.31
CA ASN A 202 0.20 -6.85 -1.86
C ASN A 202 0.27 -5.37 -1.49
N PHE A 203 -0.48 -4.99 -0.46
CA PHE A 203 -0.55 -3.64 0.10
C PHE A 203 -0.10 -3.69 1.56
N LEU A 204 0.76 -2.76 1.96
CA LEU A 204 1.14 -2.58 3.35
C LEU A 204 0.17 -1.64 4.06
N VAL A 205 -0.20 -2.01 5.29
CA VAL A 205 -0.99 -1.16 6.17
C VAL A 205 -0.07 -0.50 7.18
N ILE A 206 -0.09 0.83 7.23
CA ILE A 206 0.75 1.63 8.13
C ILE A 206 -0.09 2.38 9.15
N GLN A 207 0.48 2.56 10.36
CA GLN A 207 -0.03 3.44 11.42
C GLN A 207 1.08 4.36 11.93
N ALA A 208 0.73 5.45 12.62
CA ALA A 208 1.70 6.37 13.22
C ALA A 208 2.63 5.64 14.20
N ALA A 209 3.91 5.99 14.19
CA ALA A 209 4.87 5.55 15.19
C ALA A 209 4.47 6.08 16.58
N GLY A 210 4.97 5.43 17.67
CA GLY A 210 4.58 5.75 19.04
C GLY A 210 3.41 4.92 19.57
N ARG A 211 2.77 4.14 18.73
CA ARG A 211 1.93 3.00 19.13
C ARG A 211 2.76 1.72 19.04
N ASP A 212 2.58 0.81 19.99
CA ASP A 212 3.20 -0.52 19.93
C ASP A 212 2.69 -1.29 18.71
N PHE A 213 3.50 -2.24 18.23
CA PHE A 213 3.02 -3.19 17.24
C PHE A 213 1.88 -4.02 17.85
N PRO A 214 0.72 -4.12 17.17
CA PRO A 214 -0.43 -4.84 17.72
C PRO A 214 -0.19 -6.36 17.82
N GLU A 215 0.64 -6.91 16.94
CA GLU A 215 0.95 -8.35 16.92
C GLU A 215 2.15 -8.66 17.83
N GLN A 216 1.93 -9.52 18.82
CA GLN A 216 2.97 -9.91 19.77
C GLN A 216 3.81 -11.10 19.30
N ASN A 217 3.32 -11.87 18.33
CA ASN A 217 4.02 -12.99 17.70
C ASN A 217 3.95 -12.86 16.18
N PRO A 218 4.62 -11.83 15.62
CA PRO A 218 4.59 -11.57 14.17
C PRO A 218 5.19 -12.74 13.39
N THR A 219 4.63 -13.00 12.22
CA THR A 219 5.15 -13.96 11.24
C THR A 219 5.87 -13.28 10.09
N ARG A 220 5.78 -11.96 9.96
CA ARG A 220 6.52 -11.15 8.99
C ARG A 220 7.17 -9.96 9.66
N LEU A 221 8.44 -9.72 9.28
CA LEU A 221 9.21 -8.56 9.69
C LEU A 221 9.63 -7.75 8.46
N ILE A 222 9.60 -6.43 8.60
CA ILE A 222 10.25 -5.49 7.68
C ILE A 222 11.32 -4.75 8.47
N VAL A 223 12.58 -4.97 8.11
CA VAL A 223 13.75 -4.46 8.82
C VAL A 223 14.55 -3.57 7.88
N ARG A 224 14.93 -2.38 8.34
CA ARG A 224 15.87 -1.51 7.65
C ARG A 224 17.25 -1.55 8.32
N LEU A 225 18.28 -1.69 7.52
CA LEU A 225 19.68 -1.77 7.97
C LEU A 225 20.57 -0.88 7.11
N ASP A 226 21.38 -0.05 7.74
CA ASP A 226 22.48 0.67 7.10
C ASP A 226 23.80 -0.14 7.29
N VAL A 227 24.46 -0.50 6.18
CA VAL A 227 25.72 -1.28 6.19
C VAL A 227 26.84 -0.43 5.61
N ALA A 228 27.85 -0.16 6.44
CA ALA A 228 29.10 0.45 6.00
C ALA A 228 29.95 -0.56 5.22
N GLN A 229 30.84 -0.04 4.37
CA GLN A 229 31.76 -0.87 3.58
C GLN A 229 32.54 -1.83 4.49
N GLY A 230 32.62 -3.11 4.10
CA GLY A 230 33.40 -4.14 4.82
C GLY A 230 32.76 -4.64 6.12
N ALA A 231 31.56 -4.18 6.47
CA ALA A 231 30.85 -4.65 7.67
C ALA A 231 30.11 -5.96 7.41
N ASP A 232 30.23 -6.92 8.30
CA ASP A 232 29.50 -8.19 8.27
C ASP A 232 28.14 -8.12 9.01
N THR A 233 27.65 -6.91 9.24
CA THR A 233 26.43 -6.64 10.01
C THR A 233 25.21 -7.34 9.42
N LEU A 234 25.09 -7.37 8.10
CA LEU A 234 23.98 -8.06 7.40
C LEU A 234 24.00 -9.57 7.70
N THR A 235 25.18 -10.21 7.60
CA THR A 235 25.32 -11.65 7.87
C THR A 235 24.93 -11.97 9.31
N ARG A 236 25.46 -11.23 10.28
CA ARG A 236 25.13 -11.41 11.71
C ARG A 236 23.66 -11.20 11.99
N LEU A 237 23.04 -10.19 11.37
CA LEU A 237 21.62 -9.95 11.49
C LEU A 237 20.77 -11.13 10.99
N LEU A 238 21.09 -11.62 9.79
CA LEU A 238 20.36 -12.76 9.20
C LEU A 238 20.52 -14.03 10.01
N GLU A 239 21.72 -14.30 10.54
CA GLU A 239 21.97 -15.42 11.45
C GLU A 239 21.14 -15.31 12.73
N ALA A 240 21.14 -14.13 13.35
CA ALA A 240 20.38 -13.89 14.59
C ALA A 240 18.86 -14.06 14.36
N LEU A 241 18.32 -13.56 13.25
CA LEU A 241 16.90 -13.73 12.91
C LEU A 241 16.55 -15.16 12.52
N ARG A 242 17.47 -15.90 11.91
CA ARG A 242 17.30 -17.34 11.63
C ARG A 242 17.14 -18.17 12.92
N HIS A 243 17.85 -17.82 14.00
CA HIS A 243 17.64 -18.44 15.31
C HIS A 243 16.24 -18.19 15.90
N LEU A 244 15.57 -17.13 15.46
CA LEU A 244 14.14 -16.86 15.77
C LEU A 244 13.18 -17.44 14.73
N SER A 245 13.67 -18.35 13.86
CA SER A 245 12.89 -19.01 12.79
C SER A 245 12.39 -18.07 11.69
N PHE A 246 13.05 -16.93 11.49
CA PHE A 246 12.80 -16.05 10.35
C PHE A 246 13.75 -16.35 9.18
N ALA A 247 13.18 -16.46 7.98
CA ALA A 247 13.92 -16.61 6.73
C ALA A 247 13.77 -15.35 5.88
N LEU A 248 14.85 -14.93 5.21
CA LEU A 248 14.82 -13.82 4.25
C LEU A 248 13.99 -14.23 3.02
N THR A 249 12.94 -13.46 2.73
CA THR A 249 12.08 -13.67 1.55
C THR A 249 12.27 -12.58 0.49
N SER A 250 12.70 -11.38 0.90
CA SER A 250 13.00 -10.31 -0.05
C SER A 250 14.06 -9.36 0.51
N VAL A 251 14.86 -8.80 -0.37
CA VAL A 251 15.85 -7.78 -0.07
C VAL A 251 15.89 -6.74 -1.17
N ASP A 252 15.88 -5.49 -0.76
CA ASP A 252 16.14 -4.35 -1.65
C ASP A 252 17.23 -3.47 -1.03
N SER A 253 17.96 -2.72 -1.84
CA SER A 253 19.04 -1.86 -1.36
C SER A 253 19.22 -0.60 -2.18
N VAL A 254 19.62 0.47 -1.50
CA VAL A 254 20.05 1.72 -2.13
C VAL A 254 21.40 2.16 -1.56
N PRO A 255 22.25 2.85 -2.34
CA PRO A 255 23.45 3.49 -1.81
C PRO A 255 23.09 4.47 -0.66
N SER A 256 23.87 4.45 0.43
CA SER A 256 23.63 5.28 1.61
C SER A 256 24.40 6.61 1.62
N GLY A 257 24.93 7.04 0.45
CA GLY A 257 25.64 8.31 0.27
C GLY A 257 27.16 8.18 0.29
N THR A 258 27.71 7.03 0.67
CA THR A 258 29.14 6.72 0.57
C THR A 258 29.35 5.52 -0.32
N LEU A 259 30.34 5.58 -1.22
CA LEU A 259 30.63 4.48 -2.13
C LEU A 259 30.94 3.20 -1.35
N GLY A 260 30.26 2.09 -1.68
CA GLY A 260 30.38 0.81 -1.01
C GLY A 260 29.59 0.69 0.31
N SER A 261 28.80 1.72 0.66
CA SER A 261 27.86 1.67 1.79
C SER A 261 26.43 1.64 1.28
N TYR A 262 25.60 0.78 1.86
CA TYR A 262 24.24 0.54 1.41
C TYR A 262 23.24 0.56 2.56
N ARG A 263 22.02 0.96 2.26
CA ARG A 263 20.86 0.76 3.12
C ARG A 263 20.02 -0.35 2.52
N PHE A 264 19.62 -1.30 3.37
CA PHE A 264 18.82 -2.44 2.99
C PHE A 264 17.43 -2.36 3.63
N ALA A 265 16.41 -2.76 2.85
CA ALA A 265 15.11 -3.17 3.35
C ALA A 265 15.03 -4.69 3.23
N LEU A 266 14.83 -5.37 4.34
CA LEU A 266 14.78 -6.83 4.42
C LEU A 266 13.36 -7.22 4.81
N ILE A 267 12.77 -8.16 4.07
CA ILE A 267 11.51 -8.79 4.43
C ILE A 267 11.82 -10.22 4.84
N LEU A 268 11.38 -10.58 6.04
CA LEU A 268 11.63 -11.91 6.60
C LEU A 268 10.30 -12.52 7.03
N ASP A 269 10.12 -13.78 6.72
CA ASP A 269 8.93 -14.55 7.07
C ASP A 269 9.28 -15.72 8.00
N SER A 270 8.33 -16.05 8.87
CA SER A 270 8.36 -17.23 9.75
C SER A 270 7.02 -17.96 9.67
N THR A 271 7.05 -19.27 9.72
CA THR A 271 5.83 -20.10 9.78
C THR A 271 5.20 -20.13 11.18
N CYS A 272 6.00 -19.94 12.23
CA CYS A 272 5.55 -19.98 13.62
C CYS A 272 5.54 -18.63 14.33
N GLY A 273 6.23 -17.62 13.76
CA GLY A 273 6.46 -16.34 14.43
C GLY A 273 7.43 -16.44 15.62
N ALA A 274 7.71 -15.31 16.24
CA ALA A 274 8.48 -15.23 17.47
C ALA A 274 7.98 -14.05 18.32
N ASN A 275 8.28 -14.07 19.61
CA ASN A 275 7.89 -13.03 20.54
C ASN A 275 8.51 -11.67 20.13
N LEU A 276 7.70 -10.63 20.07
CA LEU A 276 8.10 -9.30 19.61
C LEU A 276 9.24 -8.71 20.46
N ILE A 277 9.22 -8.90 21.78
CA ILE A 277 10.27 -8.43 22.69
C ILE A 277 11.60 -9.11 22.39
N GLN A 278 11.57 -10.40 22.08
CA GLN A 278 12.75 -11.17 21.68
C GLN A 278 13.33 -10.63 20.37
N ILE A 279 12.47 -10.37 19.37
CA ILE A 279 12.86 -9.77 18.09
C ILE A 279 13.52 -8.41 18.33
N GLN A 280 12.88 -7.52 19.06
CA GLN A 280 13.40 -6.18 19.35
C GLN A 280 14.74 -6.24 20.10
N THR A 281 14.88 -7.16 21.05
CA THR A 281 16.14 -7.36 21.78
C THR A 281 17.28 -7.85 20.87
N THR A 282 16.95 -8.74 19.93
CA THR A 282 17.90 -9.25 18.92
C THR A 282 18.35 -8.15 17.94
N LEU A 283 17.45 -7.24 17.56
CA LEU A 283 17.75 -6.17 16.61
C LEU A 283 18.55 -5.01 17.21
N ARG A 284 18.41 -4.73 18.53
CA ARG A 284 19.07 -3.58 19.18
C ARG A 284 20.56 -3.48 18.95
N PRO A 285 21.38 -4.55 19.09
CA PRO A 285 22.83 -4.46 18.92
C PRO A 285 23.28 -4.20 17.49
N THR A 286 22.40 -4.41 16.50
CA THR A 286 22.75 -4.34 15.07
C THR A 286 22.55 -2.95 14.47
N GLY A 287 21.98 -2.00 15.22
CA GLY A 287 21.64 -0.67 14.70
C GLY A 287 20.53 -0.68 13.66
N THR A 288 19.73 -1.74 13.61
CA THR A 288 18.61 -1.90 12.67
C THR A 288 17.34 -1.22 13.17
N ALA A 289 16.54 -0.73 12.23
CA ALA A 289 15.20 -0.23 12.50
C ALA A 289 14.14 -1.28 12.13
N LEU A 290 13.31 -1.69 13.09
CA LEU A 290 12.12 -2.50 12.85
C LEU A 290 11.02 -1.57 12.31
N ILE A 291 10.75 -1.67 11.01
CA ILE A 291 9.75 -0.85 10.32
C ILE A 291 8.38 -1.55 10.34
N GLY A 292 8.34 -2.87 10.31
CA GLY A 292 7.12 -3.66 10.33
C GLY A 292 7.27 -4.95 11.12
N ALA A 293 6.21 -5.29 11.88
CA ALA A 293 6.07 -6.56 12.58
C ALA A 293 4.59 -6.93 12.66
N TYR A 294 4.18 -7.97 11.94
CA TYR A 294 2.78 -8.35 11.84
C TYR A 294 2.61 -9.83 11.46
N ARG A 295 1.40 -10.33 11.61
CA ARG A 295 1.03 -11.63 11.06
C ARG A 295 0.66 -11.45 9.59
N ARG A 296 1.41 -12.11 8.72
CA ARG A 296 1.15 -12.10 7.28
C ARG A 296 -0.27 -12.60 7.01
N SER A 297 -1.02 -11.88 6.17
CA SER A 297 -2.31 -12.37 5.69
C SER A 297 -2.08 -13.61 4.80
N SER A 298 -2.93 -14.63 4.97
CA SER A 298 -2.95 -15.75 4.03
C SER A 298 -3.32 -15.20 2.65
N ILE A 299 -2.49 -15.47 1.65
CA ILE A 299 -2.90 -15.29 0.25
C ILE A 299 -4.08 -16.24 0.09
N ALA A 300 -5.28 -15.71 -0.17
CA ALA A 300 -6.38 -16.55 -0.60
C ALA A 300 -5.95 -17.23 -1.91
N PRO A 301 -6.09 -18.55 -2.03
CA PRO A 301 -5.70 -19.29 -3.23
C PRO A 301 -6.47 -18.84 -4.46
#